data_ee4a0e6d1f9ce35fe12a61ed4841a5c1
#
_entry.id   ee4a0e6d1f9ce35fe12a61ed4841a5c1
#
_cell.length_a   1.000
_cell.length_b   1.000
_cell.length_c   1.000
_cell.angle_alpha   90.00
_cell.angle_beta   90.00
_cell.angle_gamma   90.00
#
_symmetry.space_group_name_H-M   'P 1'
#
loop_
_entity.id
_entity.type
_entity.pdbx_description
1 polymer ?
#
loop_
_entity_poly.entity_id
_entity_poly.type
_entity_poly.pdbx_seq_one_letter_code
_entity_poly.pdbx_strand_id
1 'polypeptide(L)'
;MVTRFSSVIFGMGVGLVVAIPPAHAADEIETKALLCAACHGDKGVPSDPKTIPVIWGQEQSYLMKQLRDFRNGERNSAIMSPIAKDLAEGDLRKIAAYFAAKTWPAQRASAKPPLPPKGIAQCQACHQPNFRGGMPAPRLAGLSHEYLIAAMRAFATEERTNNLDMPKFMQVLTERERNAIARYLAAL
;
A
#
# COMPACT_ATOMS: atom_id res chain seq x y z
N MET A 1 81.64 -19.05 -22.01
CA MET A 1 80.62 -18.00 -22.26
C MET A 1 79.32 -18.51 -21.89
N VAL A 2 78.82 -18.19 -20.69
CA VAL A 2 77.60 -18.76 -20.12
C VAL A 2 76.56 -17.61 -19.95
N THR A 3 75.54 -17.62 -20.79
CA THR A 3 74.43 -16.64 -20.77
C THR A 3 73.37 -17.07 -19.78
N ARG A 4 73.17 -16.25 -18.75
CA ARG A 4 72.06 -16.45 -17.76
C ARG A 4 70.78 -15.81 -18.31
N PHE A 5 69.76 -16.58 -18.50
CA PHE A 5 68.36 -16.11 -18.70
C PHE A 5 67.74 -15.76 -17.37
N SER A 6 67.35 -14.49 -17.16
CA SER A 6 66.50 -14.07 -16.04
C SER A 6 65.05 -14.17 -16.42
N SER A 7 64.31 -15.04 -15.75
CA SER A 7 62.83 -15.14 -15.87
C SER A 7 62.18 -14.06 -15.00
N VAL A 8 61.45 -13.14 -15.62
CA VAL A 8 60.59 -12.16 -14.94
C VAL A 8 59.21 -12.80 -14.77
N ILE A 9 58.83 -13.05 -13.53
CA ILE A 9 57.49 -13.54 -13.17
C ILE A 9 56.58 -12.30 -13.05
N PHE A 10 55.63 -12.17 -13.98
CA PHE A 10 54.57 -11.18 -13.92
C PHE A 10 53.47 -11.70 -13.01
N GLY A 11 53.37 -11.17 -11.80
CA GLY A 11 52.30 -11.48 -10.85
C GLY A 11 51.01 -10.77 -11.28
N MET A 12 50.03 -11.53 -11.73
CA MET A 12 48.68 -11.07 -12.03
C MET A 12 47.88 -10.94 -10.72
N GLY A 13 47.84 -9.72 -10.16
CA GLY A 13 46.99 -9.41 -8.99
C GLY A 13 45.54 -9.37 -9.41
N VAL A 14 44.77 -10.37 -8.99
CA VAL A 14 43.32 -10.38 -9.10
C VAL A 14 42.77 -9.44 -8.03
N GLY A 15 42.43 -8.21 -8.43
CA GLY A 15 41.73 -7.25 -7.58
C GLY A 15 40.31 -7.72 -7.31
N LEU A 16 40.02 -8.07 -6.08
CA LEU A 16 38.66 -8.37 -5.62
C LEU A 16 37.89 -7.06 -5.58
N VAL A 17 37.04 -6.80 -6.60
CA VAL A 17 36.10 -5.68 -6.59
C VAL A 17 34.95 -6.05 -5.64
N VAL A 18 35.00 -5.57 -4.40
CA VAL A 18 33.89 -5.64 -3.47
C VAL A 18 32.85 -4.62 -3.93
N ALA A 19 31.77 -5.09 -4.56
CA ALA A 19 30.61 -4.26 -4.87
C ALA A 19 29.91 -3.89 -3.55
N ILE A 20 30.13 -2.66 -3.06
CA ILE A 20 29.38 -2.09 -1.93
C ILE A 20 27.98 -1.77 -2.47
N PRO A 21 26.90 -2.38 -1.94
CA PRO A 21 25.55 -2.02 -2.34
C PRO A 21 25.28 -0.56 -1.98
N PRO A 22 24.53 0.20 -2.80
CA PRO A 22 24.28 1.61 -2.57
C PRO A 22 23.37 1.80 -1.33
N ALA A 23 23.96 2.08 -0.19
CA ALA A 23 23.27 2.44 1.05
C ALA A 23 22.36 3.68 0.86
N HIS A 24 22.71 4.58 -0.03
CA HIS A 24 22.01 5.83 -0.30
C HIS A 24 20.56 5.69 -0.81
N ALA A 25 20.23 4.62 -1.52
CA ALA A 25 18.88 4.45 -2.09
C ALA A 25 17.83 4.01 -1.03
N ALA A 26 18.27 3.35 0.03
CA ALA A 26 17.39 2.95 1.13
C ALA A 26 17.05 4.18 2.00
N ASP A 27 18.06 5.01 2.31
CA ASP A 27 17.90 6.23 3.11
C ASP A 27 16.96 7.24 2.44
N GLU A 28 17.01 7.36 1.11
CA GLU A 28 16.14 8.27 0.36
C GLU A 28 14.66 7.86 0.44
N ILE A 29 14.36 6.57 0.30
CA ILE A 29 12.96 6.08 0.39
C ILE A 29 12.44 6.17 1.81
N GLU A 30 13.27 5.90 2.80
CA GLU A 30 12.89 6.05 4.20
C GLU A 30 12.55 7.51 4.53
N THR A 31 13.35 8.46 4.07
CA THR A 31 13.09 9.90 4.20
C THR A 31 11.77 10.29 3.53
N LYS A 32 11.48 9.82 2.31
CA LYS A 32 10.20 10.07 1.64
C LYS A 32 9.04 9.41 2.39
N ALA A 33 9.23 8.22 2.94
CA ALA A 33 8.22 7.51 3.71
C ALA A 33 7.84 8.24 5.02
N LEU A 34 8.79 8.96 5.65
CA LEU A 34 8.49 9.79 6.82
C LEU A 34 7.47 10.89 6.53
N LEU A 35 7.47 11.46 5.32
CA LEU A 35 6.45 12.43 4.91
C LEU A 35 5.06 11.79 4.85
N CYS A 36 4.97 10.56 4.38
CA CYS A 36 3.71 9.81 4.36
C CYS A 36 3.26 9.45 5.79
N ALA A 37 4.21 9.09 6.65
CA ALA A 37 3.97 8.70 8.03
C ALA A 37 3.39 9.86 8.88
N ALA A 38 3.65 11.12 8.52
CA ALA A 38 3.08 12.28 9.21
C ALA A 38 1.53 12.23 9.30
N CYS A 39 0.88 11.69 8.26
CA CYS A 39 -0.56 11.51 8.23
C CYS A 39 -0.98 10.05 8.44
N HIS A 40 -0.31 9.10 7.75
CA HIS A 40 -0.64 7.68 7.80
C HIS A 40 -0.09 6.95 9.04
N GLY A 41 0.66 7.66 9.90
CA GLY A 41 1.21 7.19 11.16
C GLY A 41 2.60 6.55 11.03
N ASP A 42 3.48 6.90 11.94
CA ASP A 42 4.86 6.37 12.05
C ASP A 42 4.90 4.90 12.49
N LYS A 43 3.81 4.43 13.10
CA LYS A 43 3.56 3.03 13.50
C LYS A 43 2.34 2.43 12.80
N GLY A 44 1.92 3.04 11.68
CA GLY A 44 0.78 2.61 10.89
C GLY A 44 -0.58 2.98 11.47
N VAL A 45 -0.63 3.77 12.55
CA VAL A 45 -1.89 4.31 13.11
C VAL A 45 -2.07 5.72 12.58
N PRO A 46 -3.04 5.97 11.66
CA PRO A 46 -3.26 7.28 11.07
C PRO A 46 -3.58 8.36 12.09
N SER A 47 -3.18 9.60 11.81
CA SER A 47 -3.47 10.77 12.65
C SER A 47 -4.97 11.07 12.75
N ASP A 48 -5.72 10.80 11.68
CA ASP A 48 -7.18 10.78 11.66
C ASP A 48 -7.68 9.52 10.92
N PRO A 49 -7.96 8.42 11.62
CA PRO A 49 -8.38 7.17 10.99
C PRO A 49 -9.76 7.25 10.31
N LYS A 50 -10.54 8.31 10.54
CA LYS A 50 -11.84 8.50 9.88
C LYS A 50 -11.67 8.83 8.39
N THR A 51 -10.65 9.58 8.06
CA THR A 51 -10.41 10.07 6.69
C THR A 51 -9.13 9.49 6.07
N ILE A 52 -8.15 9.15 6.89
CA ILE A 52 -6.83 8.67 6.47
C ILE A 52 -6.73 7.16 6.70
N PRO A 53 -6.51 6.36 5.65
CA PRO A 53 -6.44 4.91 5.79
C PRO A 53 -5.10 4.43 6.34
N VAL A 54 -5.10 3.27 6.97
CA VAL A 54 -3.90 2.47 7.21
C VAL A 54 -3.29 2.06 5.87
N ILE A 55 -1.99 2.30 5.70
CA ILE A 55 -1.22 1.88 4.52
C ILE A 55 -0.13 0.85 4.85
N TRP A 56 0.22 0.65 6.12
CA TRP A 56 1.15 -0.38 6.57
C TRP A 56 0.57 -1.78 6.33
N GLY A 57 1.35 -2.65 5.69
CA GLY A 57 0.91 -4.01 5.38
C GLY A 57 -0.25 -4.08 4.39
N GLN A 58 -0.53 -2.99 3.67
CA GLN A 58 -1.49 -2.99 2.58
C GLN A 58 -0.87 -3.63 1.33
N GLU A 59 -1.68 -4.17 0.45
CA GLU A 59 -1.24 -4.83 -0.76
C GLU A 59 -0.43 -3.88 -1.66
N GLN A 60 0.76 -4.32 -2.08
CA GLN A 60 1.74 -3.46 -2.78
C GLN A 60 1.24 -2.94 -4.12
N SER A 61 0.64 -3.80 -4.96
CA SER A 61 0.17 -3.39 -6.28
C SER A 61 -1.00 -2.41 -6.17
N TYR A 62 -1.83 -2.58 -5.15
CA TYR A 62 -2.89 -1.63 -4.82
C TYR A 62 -2.32 -0.27 -4.40
N LEU A 63 -1.33 -0.23 -3.48
CA LEU A 63 -0.68 1.02 -3.06
C LEU A 63 -0.06 1.74 -4.26
N MET A 64 0.69 1.02 -5.09
CA MET A 64 1.31 1.57 -6.29
C MET A 64 0.27 2.13 -7.26
N LYS A 65 -0.82 1.37 -7.49
CA LYS A 65 -1.92 1.84 -8.34
C LYS A 65 -2.55 3.11 -7.77
N GLN A 66 -2.84 3.16 -6.47
CA GLN A 66 -3.46 4.33 -5.87
C GLN A 66 -2.59 5.59 -5.97
N LEU A 67 -1.29 5.47 -5.73
CA LEU A 67 -0.36 6.60 -5.91
C LEU A 67 -0.33 7.07 -7.35
N ARG A 68 -0.32 6.15 -8.32
CA ARG A 68 -0.38 6.47 -9.75
C ARG A 68 -1.70 7.14 -10.12
N ASP A 69 -2.82 6.62 -9.64
CA ASP A 69 -4.16 7.14 -9.91
C ASP A 69 -4.32 8.57 -9.37
N PHE A 70 -3.82 8.86 -8.17
CA PHE A 70 -3.79 10.22 -7.61
C PHE A 70 -2.91 11.15 -8.45
N ARG A 71 -1.75 10.69 -8.90
CA ARG A 71 -0.83 11.47 -9.72
C ARG A 71 -1.43 11.83 -11.08
N ASN A 72 -2.11 10.87 -11.70
CA ASN A 72 -2.66 11.01 -13.05
C ASN A 72 -4.09 11.60 -13.06
N GLY A 73 -4.71 11.82 -11.89
CA GLY A 73 -6.07 12.33 -11.78
C GLY A 73 -7.18 11.29 -11.98
N GLU A 74 -6.83 10.00 -12.08
CA GLU A 74 -7.80 8.90 -12.14
C GLU A 74 -8.50 8.66 -10.79
N ARG A 75 -7.88 9.13 -9.71
CA ARG A 75 -8.46 9.24 -8.38
C ARG A 75 -8.14 10.63 -7.83
N ASN A 76 -9.18 11.39 -7.46
CA ASN A 76 -9.01 12.74 -6.95
C ASN A 76 -8.99 12.80 -5.43
N SER A 77 -8.08 13.61 -4.89
CA SER A 77 -8.00 13.96 -3.47
C SER A 77 -7.32 15.31 -3.33
N ALA A 78 -7.91 16.23 -2.58
CA ALA A 78 -7.31 17.54 -2.33
C ALA A 78 -5.94 17.44 -1.65
N ILE A 79 -5.67 16.35 -0.93
CA ILE A 79 -4.42 16.12 -0.20
C ILE A 79 -3.49 15.20 -0.98
N MET A 80 -3.97 14.00 -1.38
CA MET A 80 -3.11 12.99 -1.97
C MET A 80 -2.70 13.27 -3.42
N SER A 81 -3.55 13.97 -4.20
CA SER A 81 -3.22 14.26 -5.60
C SER A 81 -1.99 15.18 -5.75
N PRO A 82 -1.87 16.32 -5.04
CA PRO A 82 -0.65 17.12 -5.09
C PRO A 82 0.58 16.35 -4.59
N ILE A 83 0.48 15.61 -3.48
CA ILE A 83 1.60 14.80 -2.95
C ILE A 83 2.07 13.77 -3.99
N ALA A 84 1.14 13.07 -4.63
CA ALA A 84 1.48 12.05 -5.62
C ALA A 84 2.07 12.63 -6.91
N LYS A 85 1.72 13.87 -7.31
CA LYS A 85 2.30 14.57 -8.47
C LYS A 85 3.79 14.84 -8.32
N ASP A 86 4.24 15.10 -7.10
CA ASP A 86 5.65 15.39 -6.80
C ASP A 86 6.53 14.13 -6.73
N LEU A 87 5.92 12.92 -6.79
CA LEU A 87 6.67 11.66 -6.76
C LEU A 87 7.10 11.21 -8.16
N ALA A 88 8.38 10.85 -8.31
CA ALA A 88 8.86 10.21 -9.52
C ALA A 88 8.28 8.79 -9.69
N GLU A 89 8.15 8.29 -10.93
CA GLU A 89 7.58 6.95 -11.20
C GLU A 89 8.31 5.83 -10.45
N GLY A 90 9.64 5.94 -10.37
CA GLY A 90 10.46 4.98 -9.61
C GLY A 90 10.17 4.97 -8.12
N ASP A 91 9.79 6.11 -7.55
CA ASP A 91 9.47 6.25 -6.13
C ASP A 91 8.12 5.63 -5.78
N LEU A 92 7.13 5.71 -6.67
CA LEU A 92 5.82 5.10 -6.43
C LEU A 92 5.94 3.62 -6.08
N ARG A 93 6.78 2.88 -6.83
CA ARG A 93 7.02 1.46 -6.61
C ARG A 93 7.75 1.20 -5.29
N LYS A 94 8.78 1.98 -5.01
CA LYS A 94 9.61 1.83 -3.81
C LYS A 94 8.82 2.17 -2.54
N ILE A 95 8.04 3.26 -2.57
CA ILE A 95 7.16 3.66 -1.46
C ILE A 95 6.08 2.60 -1.22
N ALA A 96 5.44 2.09 -2.29
CA ALA A 96 4.45 1.03 -2.17
C ALA A 96 5.06 -0.24 -1.55
N ALA A 97 6.27 -0.65 -1.99
CA ALA A 97 6.98 -1.78 -1.42
C ALA A 97 7.35 -1.55 0.05
N TYR A 98 7.83 -0.35 0.39
CA TYR A 98 8.18 0.01 1.77
C TYR A 98 7.00 -0.16 2.73
N PHE A 99 5.83 0.38 2.39
CA PHE A 99 4.65 0.27 3.26
C PHE A 99 4.03 -1.14 3.26
N ALA A 100 4.04 -1.83 2.12
CA ALA A 100 3.55 -3.21 2.03
C ALA A 100 4.37 -4.18 2.88
N ALA A 101 5.67 -3.95 3.05
CA ALA A 101 6.56 -4.77 3.89
C ALA A 101 6.37 -4.52 5.40
N LYS A 102 5.65 -3.47 5.80
CA LYS A 102 5.36 -3.20 7.22
C LYS A 102 4.29 -4.15 7.74
N THR A 103 4.33 -4.41 9.03
CA THR A 103 3.28 -5.17 9.70
C THR A 103 2.02 -4.33 9.84
N TRP A 104 0.86 -4.90 9.48
CA TRP A 104 -0.42 -4.26 9.73
C TRP A 104 -0.56 -3.93 11.23
N PRO A 105 -0.93 -2.70 11.61
CA PRO A 105 -1.01 -2.32 13.02
C PRO A 105 -2.06 -3.17 13.73
N ALA A 106 -1.71 -3.63 14.94
CA ALA A 106 -2.65 -4.35 15.78
C ALA A 106 -3.85 -3.45 16.12
N GLN A 107 -5.02 -3.88 15.71
CA GLN A 107 -6.27 -3.21 16.08
C GLN A 107 -6.77 -3.80 17.40
N ARG A 108 -7.43 -3.01 18.22
CA ARG A 108 -8.16 -3.55 19.36
C ARG A 108 -9.31 -4.37 18.80
N ALA A 109 -9.17 -5.70 18.83
CA ALA A 109 -10.26 -6.58 18.46
C ALA A 109 -11.50 -6.21 19.27
N SER A 110 -12.65 -6.11 18.60
CA SER A 110 -13.92 -5.95 19.31
C SER A 110 -14.15 -7.19 20.17
N ALA A 111 -14.50 -6.98 21.44
CA ALA A 111 -14.84 -8.10 22.34
C ALA A 111 -15.97 -8.98 21.79
N LYS A 112 -16.82 -8.41 20.93
CA LYS A 112 -17.88 -9.10 20.20
C LYS A 112 -17.98 -8.51 18.79
N PRO A 113 -17.31 -9.10 17.79
CA PRO A 113 -17.45 -8.64 16.41
C PRO A 113 -18.90 -8.77 15.95
N PRO A 114 -19.40 -7.85 15.11
CA PRO A 114 -20.75 -7.96 14.56
C PRO A 114 -20.87 -9.22 13.69
N LEU A 115 -22.09 -9.71 13.55
CA LEU A 115 -22.37 -10.83 12.64
C LEU A 115 -22.07 -10.41 11.19
N PRO A 116 -21.55 -11.34 10.36
CA PRO A 116 -21.31 -11.06 8.96
C PRO A 116 -22.61 -10.63 8.26
N PRO A 117 -22.61 -9.47 7.56
CA PRO A 117 -23.76 -9.04 6.78
C PRO A 117 -24.09 -10.03 5.67
N LYS A 118 -25.38 -10.10 5.29
CA LYS A 118 -25.81 -10.93 4.16
C LYS A 118 -25.03 -10.52 2.89
N GLY A 119 -24.55 -11.50 2.14
CA GLY A 119 -23.87 -11.29 0.88
C GLY A 119 -22.40 -10.87 0.98
N ILE A 120 -21.86 -10.59 2.18
CA ILE A 120 -20.47 -10.13 2.32
C ILE A 120 -19.44 -11.18 1.85
N ALA A 121 -19.79 -12.46 1.88
CA ALA A 121 -18.88 -13.53 1.47
C ALA A 121 -18.43 -13.39 0.02
N GLN A 122 -19.27 -12.85 -0.88
CA GLN A 122 -18.90 -12.62 -2.29
C GLN A 122 -17.73 -11.64 -2.45
N CYS A 123 -17.54 -10.71 -1.53
CA CYS A 123 -16.45 -9.75 -1.57
C CYS A 123 -15.08 -10.43 -1.39
N GLN A 124 -15.05 -11.60 -0.73
CA GLN A 124 -13.81 -12.37 -0.53
C GLN A 124 -13.27 -12.96 -1.84
N ALA A 125 -14.07 -13.06 -2.89
CA ALA A 125 -13.60 -13.55 -4.19
C ALA A 125 -12.43 -12.68 -4.73
N CYS A 126 -12.47 -11.37 -4.47
CA CYS A 126 -11.39 -10.44 -4.82
C CYS A 126 -10.55 -10.05 -3.60
N HIS A 127 -11.21 -9.67 -2.49
CA HIS A 127 -10.53 -9.17 -1.29
C HIS A 127 -9.91 -10.27 -0.41
N GLN A 128 -9.93 -11.52 -0.87
CA GLN A 128 -9.35 -12.71 -0.26
C GLN A 128 -9.99 -13.13 1.09
N PRO A 129 -9.73 -14.33 1.58
CA PRO A 129 -10.26 -14.81 2.84
C PRO A 129 -9.96 -13.83 3.99
N ASN A 130 -10.94 -13.63 4.86
CA ASN A 130 -10.89 -12.67 5.97
C ASN A 130 -10.58 -11.23 5.53
N PHE A 131 -10.83 -10.89 4.26
CA PHE A 131 -10.65 -9.53 3.70
C PHE A 131 -9.23 -8.97 3.87
N ARG A 132 -8.23 -9.86 3.84
CA ARG A 132 -6.82 -9.50 4.02
C ARG A 132 -6.16 -8.91 2.78
N GLY A 133 -6.89 -8.92 1.66
CA GLY A 133 -6.38 -8.44 0.39
C GLY A 133 -5.43 -9.43 -0.29
N GLY A 134 -5.18 -9.17 -1.55
CA GLY A 134 -4.29 -9.90 -2.43
C GLY A 134 -4.38 -9.31 -3.81
N MET A 135 -3.31 -9.37 -4.57
CA MET A 135 -3.18 -8.70 -5.87
C MET A 135 -4.39 -8.96 -6.80
N PRO A 136 -5.05 -7.90 -7.31
CA PRO A 136 -4.77 -6.48 -7.11
C PRO A 136 -5.68 -5.84 -6.05
N ALA A 137 -6.47 -6.61 -5.31
CA ALA A 137 -7.50 -6.11 -4.40
C ALA A 137 -6.90 -5.76 -3.01
N PRO A 138 -7.31 -4.63 -2.41
CA PRO A 138 -6.76 -4.20 -1.13
C PRO A 138 -7.27 -5.03 0.04
N ARG A 139 -6.49 -5.04 1.12
CA ARG A 139 -6.97 -5.41 2.45
C ARG A 139 -8.04 -4.42 2.89
N LEU A 140 -9.15 -4.96 3.40
CA LEU A 140 -10.27 -4.20 3.98
C LEU A 140 -10.36 -4.39 5.50
N ALA A 141 -10.01 -5.59 5.98
CA ALA A 141 -10.07 -5.94 7.40
C ALA A 141 -9.22 -4.98 8.24
N GLY A 142 -9.85 -4.36 9.24
CA GLY A 142 -9.22 -3.44 10.16
C GLY A 142 -9.04 -2.00 9.64
N LEU A 143 -9.55 -1.64 8.48
CA LEU A 143 -9.71 -0.23 8.11
C LEU A 143 -10.86 0.38 8.92
N SER A 144 -10.78 1.68 9.21
CA SER A 144 -11.83 2.34 10.00
C SER A 144 -13.20 2.29 9.32
N HIS A 145 -14.24 2.25 10.14
CA HIS A 145 -15.62 2.25 9.66
C HIS A 145 -15.92 3.46 8.77
N GLU A 146 -15.49 4.65 9.21
CA GLU A 146 -15.76 5.91 8.52
C GLU A 146 -15.05 5.97 7.17
N TYR A 147 -13.79 5.54 7.11
CA TYR A 147 -13.07 5.46 5.84
C TYR A 147 -13.71 4.46 4.88
N LEU A 148 -14.11 3.28 5.38
CA LEU A 148 -14.75 2.25 4.56
C LEU A 148 -16.08 2.72 3.98
N ILE A 149 -16.94 3.36 4.81
CA ILE A 149 -18.24 3.87 4.32
C ILE A 149 -18.07 4.99 3.31
N ALA A 150 -17.12 5.89 3.54
CA ALA A 150 -16.79 6.97 2.60
C ALA A 150 -16.28 6.41 1.27
N ALA A 151 -15.37 5.44 1.30
CA ALA A 151 -14.84 4.81 0.09
C ALA A 151 -15.91 4.04 -0.71
N MET A 152 -16.79 3.30 -0.04
CA MET A 152 -17.91 2.60 -0.69
C MET A 152 -18.93 3.58 -1.28
N ARG A 153 -19.20 4.69 -0.58
CA ARG A 153 -20.08 5.74 -1.09
C ARG A 153 -19.50 6.39 -2.33
N ALA A 154 -18.23 6.76 -2.30
CA ALA A 154 -17.55 7.37 -3.45
C ALA A 154 -17.58 6.48 -4.70
N PHE A 155 -17.50 5.15 -4.55
CA PHE A 155 -17.72 4.22 -5.65
C PHE A 155 -19.19 4.16 -6.10
N ALA A 156 -20.14 4.19 -5.16
CA ALA A 156 -21.56 4.13 -5.48
C ALA A 156 -22.07 5.39 -6.21
N THR A 157 -21.48 6.54 -5.92
CA THR A 157 -21.81 7.85 -6.53
C THR A 157 -20.93 8.19 -7.74
N GLU A 158 -20.01 7.31 -8.11
CA GLU A 158 -19.03 7.52 -9.18
C GLU A 158 -18.07 8.71 -8.97
N GLU A 159 -17.98 9.24 -7.75
CA GLU A 159 -16.90 10.16 -7.37
C GLU A 159 -15.53 9.48 -7.41
N ARG A 160 -15.52 8.16 -7.28
CA ARG A 160 -14.36 7.31 -7.40
C ARG A 160 -14.60 6.25 -8.47
N THR A 161 -13.88 6.34 -9.59
CA THR A 161 -14.05 5.49 -10.76
C THR A 161 -12.80 4.71 -11.17
N ASN A 162 -11.75 4.81 -10.37
CA ASN A 162 -10.45 4.19 -10.66
C ASN A 162 -10.41 2.64 -10.51
N ASN A 163 -11.58 2.02 -10.52
CA ASN A 163 -11.79 0.57 -10.61
C ASN A 163 -13.10 0.32 -11.36
N LEU A 164 -13.10 -0.60 -12.32
CA LEU A 164 -14.24 -0.83 -13.21
C LEU A 164 -15.39 -1.62 -12.55
N ASP A 165 -15.10 -2.39 -11.51
CA ASP A 165 -16.07 -3.29 -10.89
C ASP A 165 -16.67 -2.73 -9.60
N MET A 166 -15.84 -2.04 -8.79
CA MET A 166 -16.30 -1.54 -7.49
C MET A 166 -17.52 -0.63 -7.56
N PRO A 167 -17.68 0.30 -8.55
CA PRO A 167 -18.91 1.06 -8.69
C PRO A 167 -20.15 0.17 -8.85
N LYS A 168 -20.09 -0.85 -9.71
CA LYS A 168 -21.21 -1.79 -9.95
C LYS A 168 -21.64 -2.50 -8.68
N PHE A 169 -20.67 -2.99 -7.87
CA PHE A 169 -20.97 -3.63 -6.59
C PHE A 169 -21.54 -2.65 -5.56
N MET A 170 -21.07 -1.41 -5.55
CA MET A 170 -21.50 -0.44 -4.53
C MET A 170 -22.85 0.20 -4.86
N GLN A 171 -23.19 0.34 -6.14
CA GLN A 171 -24.48 0.91 -6.59
C GLN A 171 -25.68 0.02 -6.22
N VAL A 172 -25.51 -1.30 -6.22
CA VAL A 172 -26.62 -2.23 -5.88
C VAL A 172 -26.85 -2.36 -4.36
N LEU A 173 -25.94 -1.85 -3.54
CA LEU A 173 -26.08 -1.86 -2.08
C LEU A 173 -26.78 -0.59 -1.60
N THR A 174 -27.70 -0.75 -0.68
CA THR A 174 -28.28 0.38 0.07
C THR A 174 -27.24 0.98 1.02
N GLU A 175 -27.46 2.23 1.44
CA GLU A 175 -26.61 2.91 2.44
C GLU A 175 -26.52 2.10 3.74
N ARG A 176 -27.62 1.47 4.17
CA ARG A 176 -27.68 0.63 5.36
C ARG A 176 -26.80 -0.61 5.22
N GLU A 177 -26.80 -1.24 4.05
CA GLU A 177 -25.96 -2.41 3.77
C GLU A 177 -24.47 -2.03 3.74
N ARG A 178 -24.11 -0.95 3.05
CA ARG A 178 -22.73 -0.43 3.08
C ARG A 178 -22.28 -0.15 4.50
N ASN A 179 -23.13 0.45 5.33
CA ASN A 179 -22.81 0.75 6.73
C ASN A 179 -22.61 -0.55 7.56
N ALA A 180 -23.43 -1.57 7.36
CA ALA A 180 -23.29 -2.86 8.03
C ALA A 180 -21.97 -3.57 7.61
N ILE A 181 -21.64 -3.53 6.32
CA ILE A 181 -20.39 -4.07 5.78
C ILE A 181 -19.19 -3.33 6.38
N ALA A 182 -19.22 -1.99 6.41
CA ALA A 182 -18.13 -1.18 6.97
C ALA A 182 -17.89 -1.51 8.45
N ARG A 183 -18.95 -1.64 9.25
CA ARG A 183 -18.84 -2.02 10.68
C ARG A 183 -18.24 -3.41 10.87
N TYR A 184 -18.66 -4.37 10.05
CA TYR A 184 -18.12 -5.71 10.11
C TYR A 184 -16.62 -5.75 9.77
N LEU A 185 -16.23 -5.13 8.67
CA LEU A 185 -14.83 -5.10 8.20
C LEU A 185 -13.90 -4.34 9.17
N ALA A 186 -14.40 -3.28 9.79
CA ALA A 186 -13.64 -2.52 10.78
C ALA A 186 -13.41 -3.28 12.09
N ALA A 187 -14.21 -4.30 12.38
CA ALA A 187 -14.11 -5.13 13.58
C ALA A 187 -13.21 -6.36 13.41
N LEU A 188 -12.76 -6.65 12.19
CA LEU A 188 -11.84 -7.74 11.86
C LEU A 188 -10.38 -7.30 12.09
#